data_f036c126405f1679e70caa59269f8be8
#
_entry.id   f036c126405f1679e70caa59269f8be8
#
_cell.length_a   1.000
_cell.length_b   1.000
_cell.length_c   1.000
_cell.angle_alpha   90.00
_cell.angle_beta   90.00
_cell.angle_gamma   90.00
#
_symmetry.space_group_name_H-M   'P 1'
#
loop_
_entity.id
_entity.type
_entity.pdbx_description
1 polymer ?
#
loop_
_entity_poly.entity_id
_entity_poly.type
_entity_poly.pdbx_seq_one_letter_code
_entity_poly.pdbx_strand_id
1 'polypeptide(L)'
;ASIEVLRGCVRGCRFCQAGFLYRPMRQRDASLLNKAAQDLCANTGYEELSLSSLSTSDHGQLEELLDDLNEWAPKEHVSLSLPSLRVDNFSQSLIEKTTKVRKSGLTFAAEAGTQRLRDVINKNVTWDEIEKTCTIAFNAGYTSVKLYFMMGLPTETMEDIEGIAETAQKVVDLYYSLPRRGKGKGVQVTISCACFVPKPHTPFEFVPMDTAETLQAKQKHLLESVRSRKIKVNYHDSTTSFLEGVFAKGDRRLAPVIVEAYKRGCYFDGWEECFKYDTWMQTFADLGIDPAFYCQRPIGLDEVTPWSHMDYGVTHEYLVREYQKALAAQTTQPCNRACHGCGANHLLGGPCFDYSQNLV
;
A
#
# COMPACT_ATOMS: atom_id res chain seq x y z
N ALA A 1 17.69 -11.98 -4.35
CA ALA A 1 16.80 -13.14 -4.25
C ALA A 1 15.50 -12.74 -3.54
N SER A 2 14.35 -13.31 -3.90
CA SER A 2 13.07 -13.01 -3.25
C SER A 2 12.34 -14.29 -2.89
N ILE A 3 11.82 -14.36 -1.67
CA ILE A 3 11.02 -15.49 -1.18
C ILE A 3 9.69 -14.97 -0.61
N GLU A 4 8.58 -15.57 -1.04
CA GLU A 4 7.25 -15.25 -0.51
C GLU A 4 7.04 -15.96 0.83
N VAL A 5 6.94 -15.18 1.92
CA VAL A 5 6.81 -15.72 3.29
C VAL A 5 5.35 -15.95 3.68
N LEU A 6 4.45 -15.12 3.19
CA LEU A 6 3.00 -15.29 3.34
C LEU A 6 2.25 -14.71 2.13
N ARG A 7 1.08 -15.26 1.85
CA ARG A 7 0.15 -14.77 0.82
C ARG A 7 -1.17 -14.36 1.46
N GLY A 8 -1.75 -13.27 0.93
CA GLY A 8 -2.92 -12.62 1.51
C GLY A 8 -2.53 -11.64 2.62
N CYS A 9 -3.54 -11.02 3.23
CA CYS A 9 -3.36 -10.03 4.27
C CYS A 9 -4.51 -10.09 5.27
N VAL A 10 -4.20 -9.98 6.56
CA VAL A 10 -5.20 -9.96 7.64
C VAL A 10 -5.91 -8.62 7.76
N ARG A 11 -5.34 -7.57 7.15
CA ARG A 11 -5.84 -6.22 7.23
C ARG A 11 -7.03 -6.02 6.28
N GLY A 12 -7.80 -5.00 6.54
CA GLY A 12 -9.00 -4.70 5.75
C GLY A 12 -8.95 -3.32 5.11
N CYS A 13 -7.77 -2.87 4.64
CA CYS A 13 -7.64 -1.59 3.95
C CYS A 13 -8.55 -1.56 2.73
N ARG A 14 -9.55 -0.66 2.70
CA ARG A 14 -10.69 -0.66 1.76
C ARG A 14 -10.32 -0.32 0.32
N PHE A 15 -9.13 0.23 0.10
CA PHE A 15 -8.59 0.52 -1.23
C PHE A 15 -7.76 -0.63 -1.82
N CYS A 16 -7.34 -1.60 -0.99
CA CYS A 16 -6.30 -2.55 -1.36
C CYS A 16 -6.88 -3.80 -2.04
N GLN A 17 -6.82 -3.86 -3.37
CA GLN A 17 -7.31 -4.99 -4.16
C GLN A 17 -6.63 -6.32 -3.74
N ALA A 18 -5.31 -6.33 -3.59
CA ALA A 18 -4.58 -7.53 -3.18
C ALA A 18 -5.01 -8.05 -1.80
N GLY A 19 -5.39 -7.14 -0.87
CA GLY A 19 -5.91 -7.50 0.44
C GLY A 19 -7.25 -8.23 0.42
N PHE A 20 -8.02 -8.14 -0.67
CA PHE A 20 -9.28 -8.85 -0.87
C PHE A 20 -9.12 -10.09 -1.76
N LEU A 21 -8.42 -9.96 -2.89
CA LEU A 21 -8.26 -11.06 -3.85
C LEU A 21 -7.48 -12.25 -3.29
N TYR A 22 -6.51 -12.00 -2.40
CA TYR A 22 -5.67 -13.07 -1.85
C TYR A 22 -6.12 -13.55 -0.46
N ARG A 23 -7.34 -13.28 -0.05
CA ARG A 23 -7.94 -13.87 1.16
C ARG A 23 -8.23 -15.37 0.96
N PRO A 24 -8.11 -16.17 2.02
CA PRO A 24 -7.58 -15.88 3.35
C PRO A 24 -6.05 -15.79 3.37
N MET A 25 -5.46 -15.17 4.43
CA MET A 25 -4.02 -15.18 4.63
C MET A 25 -3.51 -16.60 4.87
N ARG A 26 -2.40 -16.95 4.24
CA ARG A 26 -1.71 -18.24 4.38
C ARG A 26 -0.22 -17.96 4.52
N GLN A 27 0.39 -18.47 5.57
CA GLN A 27 1.84 -18.32 5.82
C GLN A 27 2.56 -19.64 5.61
N ARG A 28 3.85 -19.56 5.30
CA ARG A 28 4.75 -20.72 5.25
C ARG A 28 5.47 -20.85 6.59
N ASP A 29 5.83 -22.07 6.93
CA ASP A 29 6.61 -22.38 8.13
C ASP A 29 8.01 -21.76 8.07
N ALA A 30 8.50 -21.25 9.21
CA ALA A 30 9.80 -20.57 9.31
C ALA A 30 10.97 -21.48 8.91
N SER A 31 10.96 -22.75 9.31
CA SER A 31 12.02 -23.70 8.99
C SER A 31 12.11 -24.00 7.50
N LEU A 32 10.96 -24.13 6.81
CA LEU A 32 10.91 -24.31 5.36
C LEU A 32 11.42 -23.06 4.62
N LEU A 33 11.07 -21.86 5.13
CA LEU A 33 11.54 -20.61 4.57
C LEU A 33 13.04 -20.43 4.73
N ASN A 34 13.58 -20.74 5.90
CA ASN A 34 15.03 -20.67 6.17
C ASN A 34 15.81 -21.59 5.22
N LYS A 35 15.39 -22.84 5.08
CA LYS A 35 16.02 -23.78 4.15
C LYS A 35 15.97 -23.31 2.71
N ALA A 36 14.77 -22.87 2.24
CA ALA A 36 14.61 -22.37 0.89
C ALA A 36 15.44 -21.11 0.62
N ALA A 37 15.62 -20.25 1.62
CA ALA A 37 16.46 -19.06 1.53
C ALA A 37 17.94 -19.42 1.37
N GLN A 38 18.45 -20.38 2.15
CA GLN A 38 19.82 -20.90 2.01
C GLN A 38 20.05 -21.48 0.62
N ASP A 39 19.17 -22.39 0.18
CA ASP A 39 19.27 -23.02 -1.12
C ASP A 39 19.23 -21.99 -2.26
N LEU A 40 18.35 -20.98 -2.15
CA LEU A 40 18.21 -19.92 -3.14
C LEU A 40 19.49 -19.07 -3.25
N CYS A 41 20.04 -18.59 -2.15
CA CYS A 41 21.26 -17.79 -2.14
C CYS A 41 22.48 -18.59 -2.61
N ALA A 42 22.63 -19.83 -2.14
CA ALA A 42 23.74 -20.71 -2.53
C ALA A 42 23.74 -21.04 -4.04
N ASN A 43 22.55 -21.25 -4.63
CA ASN A 43 22.45 -21.61 -6.05
C ASN A 43 22.47 -20.42 -7.00
N THR A 44 22.21 -19.20 -6.53
CA THR A 44 22.13 -18.01 -7.38
C THR A 44 23.26 -17.01 -7.17
N GLY A 45 23.92 -17.04 -6.01
CA GLY A 45 24.97 -16.10 -5.62
C GLY A 45 24.47 -14.68 -5.31
N TYR A 46 23.17 -14.50 -5.06
CA TYR A 46 22.64 -13.18 -4.67
C TYR A 46 23.04 -12.81 -3.23
N GLU A 47 23.44 -11.55 -3.06
CA GLU A 47 23.87 -10.97 -1.76
C GLU A 47 22.75 -10.22 -1.02
N GLU A 48 21.51 -10.28 -1.53
CA GLU A 48 20.32 -9.75 -0.86
C GLU A 48 19.18 -10.76 -0.93
N LEU A 49 18.57 -11.03 0.21
CA LEU A 49 17.34 -11.82 0.35
C LEU A 49 16.18 -10.94 0.77
N SER A 50 15.17 -10.85 -0.08
CA SER A 50 13.92 -10.11 0.19
C SER A 50 12.81 -11.05 0.65
N LEU A 51 12.24 -10.78 1.84
CA LEU A 51 11.08 -11.49 2.37
C LEU A 51 9.80 -10.83 1.85
N SER A 52 9.30 -11.34 0.73
CA SER A 52 8.15 -10.76 0.01
C SER A 52 6.82 -11.17 0.61
N SER A 53 5.93 -10.21 0.82
CA SER A 53 4.52 -10.42 1.19
C SER A 53 3.72 -9.12 1.09
N LEU A 54 2.41 -9.18 1.36
CA LEU A 54 1.58 -7.98 1.51
C LEU A 54 1.71 -7.34 2.91
N SER A 55 2.18 -8.08 3.91
CA SER A 55 2.36 -7.59 5.29
C SER A 55 3.29 -8.52 6.06
N THR A 56 4.59 -8.40 5.85
CA THR A 56 5.60 -9.31 6.44
C THR A 56 5.55 -9.32 7.96
N SER A 57 5.28 -8.18 8.58
CA SER A 57 5.16 -8.07 10.04
C SER A 57 3.94 -8.78 10.65
N ASP A 58 3.02 -9.30 9.84
CA ASP A 58 1.89 -10.12 10.30
C ASP A 58 2.17 -11.63 10.22
N HIS A 59 3.39 -12.05 9.86
CA HIS A 59 3.81 -13.44 9.87
C HIS A 59 4.00 -13.93 11.31
N GLY A 60 3.30 -14.99 11.72
CA GLY A 60 3.26 -15.46 13.10
C GLY A 60 4.61 -15.96 13.66
N GLN A 61 5.52 -16.39 12.79
CA GLN A 61 6.85 -16.88 13.15
C GLN A 61 7.99 -15.95 12.64
N LEU A 62 7.71 -14.65 12.47
CA LEU A 62 8.69 -13.72 11.88
C LEU A 62 9.98 -13.61 12.71
N GLU A 63 9.86 -13.51 14.03
CA GLU A 63 11.01 -13.40 14.93
C GLU A 63 11.90 -14.64 14.86
N GLU A 64 11.32 -15.85 14.88
CA GLU A 64 12.00 -17.13 14.70
C GLU A 64 12.71 -17.19 13.35
N LEU A 65 11.99 -16.88 12.26
CA LEU A 65 12.57 -16.85 10.91
C LEU A 65 13.78 -15.89 10.82
N LEU A 66 13.69 -14.71 11.42
CA LEU A 66 14.80 -13.75 11.40
C LEU A 66 15.98 -14.21 12.25
N ASP A 67 15.75 -14.91 13.34
CA ASP A 67 16.82 -15.51 14.14
C ASP A 67 17.56 -16.59 13.34
N ASP A 68 16.83 -17.50 12.73
CA ASP A 68 17.40 -18.55 11.88
C ASP A 68 18.19 -17.99 10.69
N LEU A 69 17.61 -17.00 9.98
CA LEU A 69 18.30 -16.33 8.88
C LEU A 69 19.58 -15.62 9.35
N ASN A 70 19.57 -15.02 10.53
CA ASN A 70 20.72 -14.32 11.09
C ASN A 70 21.85 -15.25 11.58
N GLU A 71 21.64 -16.55 11.66
CA GLU A 71 22.69 -17.51 11.97
C GLU A 71 23.70 -17.67 10.83
N TRP A 72 23.25 -17.58 9.60
CA TRP A 72 24.08 -17.81 8.42
C TRP A 72 24.22 -16.59 7.49
N ALA A 73 23.18 -15.80 7.26
CA ALA A 73 23.18 -14.73 6.25
C ALA A 73 24.32 -13.71 6.45
N PRO A 74 24.66 -13.25 7.68
CA PRO A 74 25.81 -12.35 7.85
C PRO A 74 27.16 -13.01 7.55
N LYS A 75 27.31 -14.32 7.76
CA LYS A 75 28.55 -15.05 7.45
C LYS A 75 28.76 -15.19 5.95
N GLU A 76 27.67 -15.31 5.22
CA GLU A 76 27.66 -15.39 3.74
C GLU A 76 27.52 -14.00 3.09
N HIS A 77 27.59 -12.92 3.87
CA HIS A 77 27.43 -11.54 3.41
C HIS A 77 26.09 -11.25 2.72
N VAL A 78 25.04 -12.02 3.05
CA VAL A 78 23.68 -11.81 2.53
C VAL A 78 22.94 -10.80 3.39
N SER A 79 22.46 -9.72 2.78
CA SER A 79 21.62 -8.72 3.45
C SER A 79 20.15 -9.14 3.44
N LEU A 80 19.42 -8.84 4.53
CA LEU A 80 17.99 -9.11 4.64
C LEU A 80 17.19 -7.84 4.33
N SER A 81 16.17 -7.97 3.48
CA SER A 81 15.25 -6.90 3.09
C SER A 81 13.80 -7.29 3.43
N LEU A 82 13.11 -6.41 4.15
CA LEU A 82 11.70 -6.56 4.52
C LEU A 82 10.89 -5.39 3.93
N PRO A 83 10.47 -5.48 2.67
CA PRO A 83 9.87 -4.34 1.96
C PRO A 83 8.48 -3.94 2.49
N SER A 84 7.75 -4.86 3.13
CA SER A 84 6.35 -4.67 3.53
C SER A 84 6.19 -4.58 5.05
N LEU A 85 7.03 -3.77 5.70
CA LEU A 85 6.89 -3.50 7.13
C LEU A 85 5.80 -2.46 7.37
N ARG A 86 4.92 -2.79 8.32
CA ARG A 86 3.88 -1.87 8.78
C ARG A 86 4.37 -1.02 9.95
N VAL A 87 3.80 0.17 10.06
CA VAL A 87 4.11 1.12 11.15
C VAL A 87 3.77 0.53 12.51
N ASP A 88 2.60 -0.12 12.63
CA ASP A 88 2.06 -0.65 13.88
C ASP A 88 2.81 -1.89 14.43
N ASN A 89 3.60 -2.58 13.60
CA ASN A 89 4.35 -3.78 13.98
C ASN A 89 5.87 -3.59 13.87
N PHE A 90 6.35 -2.37 14.02
CA PHE A 90 7.78 -2.06 13.92
C PHE A 90 8.42 -2.06 15.32
N SER A 91 9.43 -2.90 15.54
CA SER A 91 10.13 -3.04 16.81
C SER A 91 11.61 -2.76 16.69
N GLN A 92 12.26 -2.46 17.82
CA GLN A 92 13.71 -2.30 17.87
C GLN A 92 14.42 -3.61 17.54
N SER A 93 13.93 -4.76 18.03
CA SER A 93 14.42 -6.09 17.70
C SER A 93 14.44 -6.32 16.18
N LEU A 94 13.37 -5.93 15.50
CA LEU A 94 13.27 -6.08 14.05
C LEU A 94 14.33 -5.27 13.30
N ILE A 95 14.59 -4.03 13.72
CA ILE A 95 15.67 -3.21 13.14
C ILE A 95 17.02 -3.88 13.35
N GLU A 96 17.32 -4.30 14.58
CA GLU A 96 18.60 -4.92 14.92
C GLU A 96 18.85 -6.18 14.10
N LYS A 97 17.80 -7.01 13.92
CA LYS A 97 17.89 -8.25 13.13
C LYS A 97 18.07 -8.00 11.63
N THR A 98 17.49 -6.94 11.09
CA THR A 98 17.51 -6.67 9.63
C THR A 98 18.69 -5.79 9.18
N THR A 99 19.36 -5.10 10.09
CA THR A 99 20.43 -4.15 9.75
C THR A 99 21.84 -4.68 9.98
N LYS A 100 22.01 -5.98 10.29
CA LYS A 100 23.32 -6.56 10.57
C LYS A 100 24.33 -6.46 9.44
N VAL A 101 23.87 -6.57 8.20
CA VAL A 101 24.74 -6.49 7.01
C VAL A 101 24.68 -5.11 6.37
N ARG A 102 23.46 -4.59 6.10
CA ARG A 102 23.27 -3.30 5.45
C ARG A 102 22.01 -2.60 5.97
N LYS A 103 22.10 -1.27 6.17
CA LYS A 103 20.92 -0.44 6.46
C LYS A 103 20.15 -0.14 5.19
N SER A 104 18.89 -0.52 5.14
CA SER A 104 17.94 -0.12 4.09
C SER A 104 17.26 1.20 4.45
N GLY A 105 16.69 1.90 3.45
CA GLY A 105 15.84 3.06 3.69
C GLY A 105 14.55 2.67 4.42
N LEU A 106 14.06 3.55 5.29
CA LEU A 106 12.78 3.32 5.99
C LEU A 106 11.63 3.98 5.24
N THR A 107 10.61 3.19 4.97
CA THR A 107 9.40 3.64 4.29
C THR A 107 8.18 3.18 5.09
N PHE A 108 7.28 4.11 5.37
CA PHE A 108 6.05 3.87 6.12
C PHE A 108 4.84 4.37 5.35
N ALA A 109 3.79 3.57 5.33
CA ALA A 109 2.56 3.86 4.63
C ALA A 109 1.49 4.33 5.62
N ALA A 110 1.40 5.65 5.86
CA ALA A 110 0.31 6.27 6.62
C ALA A 110 -0.99 6.32 5.79
N GLU A 111 -0.86 6.44 4.47
CA GLU A 111 -1.87 6.47 3.41
C GLU A 111 -2.76 7.72 3.42
N ALA A 112 -3.10 8.31 4.57
CA ALA A 112 -3.91 9.51 4.68
C ALA A 112 -3.38 10.46 5.76
N GLY A 113 -3.60 11.78 5.57
CA GLY A 113 -3.07 12.82 6.43
C GLY A 113 -3.75 12.88 7.80
N THR A 114 -5.08 12.68 7.87
CA THR A 114 -5.85 12.77 9.11
C THR A 114 -6.25 11.40 9.64
N GLN A 115 -6.55 11.32 10.96
CA GLN A 115 -7.08 10.07 11.55
C GLN A 115 -8.43 9.72 10.95
N ARG A 116 -9.32 10.72 10.79
CA ARG A 116 -10.63 10.51 10.16
C ARG A 116 -10.49 9.78 8.82
N LEU A 117 -9.61 10.25 7.95
CA LEU A 117 -9.46 9.65 6.62
C LEU A 117 -8.73 8.30 6.68
N ARG A 118 -7.81 8.09 7.64
CA ARG A 118 -7.26 6.75 7.92
C ARG A 118 -8.34 5.75 8.36
N ASP A 119 -9.35 6.21 9.12
CA ASP A 119 -10.47 5.37 9.53
C ASP A 119 -11.41 5.07 8.34
N VAL A 120 -11.68 6.05 7.46
CA VAL A 120 -12.43 5.84 6.21
C VAL A 120 -11.81 4.73 5.37
N ILE A 121 -10.50 4.75 5.17
CA ILE A 121 -9.79 3.73 4.37
C ILE A 121 -9.47 2.46 5.16
N ASN A 122 -9.84 2.39 6.44
CA ASN A 122 -9.55 1.28 7.35
C ASN A 122 -8.06 0.94 7.42
N LYS A 123 -7.20 1.96 7.50
CA LYS A 123 -5.75 1.74 7.58
C LYS A 123 -5.32 1.22 8.94
N ASN A 124 -6.07 1.53 10.01
CA ASN A 124 -5.78 1.14 11.39
C ASN A 124 -4.34 1.50 11.81
N VAL A 125 -3.95 2.74 11.54
CA VAL A 125 -2.67 3.33 11.96
C VAL A 125 -2.96 4.67 12.61
N THR A 126 -2.45 4.86 13.82
CA THR A 126 -2.59 6.10 14.62
C THR A 126 -1.33 6.96 14.54
N TRP A 127 -1.42 8.22 14.98
CA TRP A 127 -0.23 9.06 15.13
C TRP A 127 0.75 8.47 16.14
N ASP A 128 0.29 7.94 17.27
CA ASP A 128 1.14 7.37 18.32
C ASP A 128 2.00 6.21 17.80
N GLU A 129 1.45 5.39 16.90
CA GLU A 129 2.19 4.31 16.24
C GLU A 129 3.24 4.84 15.27
N ILE A 130 2.93 5.91 14.51
CA ILE A 130 3.89 6.58 13.63
C ILE A 130 5.02 7.21 14.47
N GLU A 131 4.68 7.92 15.54
CA GLU A 131 5.62 8.56 16.47
C GLU A 131 6.56 7.54 17.11
N LYS A 132 6.00 6.46 17.67
CA LYS A 132 6.75 5.36 18.27
C LYS A 132 7.75 4.77 17.26
N THR A 133 7.28 4.47 16.07
CA THR A 133 8.09 3.85 15.01
C THR A 133 9.21 4.78 14.54
N CYS A 134 8.91 6.06 14.31
CA CYS A 134 9.91 7.05 13.95
C CYS A 134 10.93 7.28 15.08
N THR A 135 10.49 7.24 16.35
CA THR A 135 11.38 7.34 17.52
C THR A 135 12.39 6.19 17.56
N ILE A 136 11.91 4.96 17.37
CA ILE A 136 12.78 3.77 17.30
C ILE A 136 13.79 3.93 16.15
N ALA A 137 13.33 4.33 14.97
CA ALA A 137 14.17 4.53 13.80
C ALA A 137 15.25 5.60 14.02
N PHE A 138 14.88 6.76 14.56
CA PHE A 138 15.82 7.85 14.83
C PHE A 138 16.83 7.50 15.91
N ASN A 139 16.43 6.79 16.97
CA ASN A 139 17.34 6.27 17.99
C ASN A 139 18.30 5.22 17.43
N ALA A 140 17.90 4.45 16.42
CA ALA A 140 18.78 3.54 15.68
C ALA A 140 19.70 4.26 14.67
N GLY A 141 19.65 5.61 14.61
CA GLY A 141 20.55 6.44 13.82
C GLY A 141 20.08 6.66 12.36
N TYR A 142 18.81 6.41 12.06
CA TYR A 142 18.23 6.82 10.77
C TYR A 142 18.02 8.34 10.75
N THR A 143 18.24 8.95 9.59
CA THR A 143 18.07 10.39 9.35
C THR A 143 17.17 10.65 8.14
N SER A 144 16.64 9.60 7.51
CA SER A 144 15.72 9.72 6.39
C SER A 144 14.55 8.77 6.57
N VAL A 145 13.34 9.30 6.38
CA VAL A 145 12.08 8.55 6.42
C VAL A 145 11.25 8.93 5.19
N LYS A 146 10.69 7.92 4.52
CA LYS A 146 9.73 8.11 3.44
C LYS A 146 8.34 7.73 3.93
N LEU A 147 7.38 8.62 3.74
CA LEU A 147 5.98 8.42 4.09
C LEU A 147 5.16 8.33 2.82
N TYR A 148 4.43 7.22 2.66
CA TYR A 148 3.46 7.06 1.57
C TYR A 148 2.09 7.56 1.97
N PHE A 149 1.48 8.30 1.03
CA PHE A 149 0.12 8.81 1.11
C PHE A 149 -0.60 8.61 -0.23
N MET A 150 -1.92 8.72 -0.18
CA MET A 150 -2.79 8.82 -1.36
C MET A 150 -3.58 10.12 -1.29
N MET A 151 -3.94 10.69 -2.44
CA MET A 151 -4.90 11.78 -2.59
C MET A 151 -6.01 11.40 -3.56
N GLY A 152 -7.18 11.99 -3.41
CA GLY A 152 -8.39 11.61 -4.13
C GLY A 152 -9.17 10.48 -3.46
N LEU A 153 -8.93 10.24 -2.18
CA LEU A 153 -9.64 9.21 -1.40
C LEU A 153 -11.12 9.58 -1.19
N PRO A 154 -12.02 8.60 -1.05
CA PRO A 154 -13.43 8.87 -0.76
C PRO A 154 -13.59 9.73 0.50
N THR A 155 -14.46 10.73 0.44
CA THR A 155 -14.73 11.71 1.51
C THR A 155 -13.56 12.65 1.87
N GLU A 156 -12.49 12.67 1.10
CA GLU A 156 -11.32 13.52 1.34
C GLU A 156 -11.65 15.01 1.20
N THR A 157 -11.15 15.82 2.12
CA THR A 157 -11.26 17.29 2.14
C THR A 157 -9.88 17.93 1.99
N MET A 158 -9.82 19.23 1.79
CA MET A 158 -8.54 19.97 1.75
C MET A 158 -7.81 19.92 3.10
N GLU A 159 -8.53 19.83 4.21
CA GLU A 159 -7.93 19.63 5.54
C GLU A 159 -7.19 18.28 5.64
N ASP A 160 -7.69 17.24 4.96
CA ASP A 160 -7.00 15.94 4.91
C ASP A 160 -5.70 16.03 4.11
N ILE A 161 -5.67 16.87 3.07
CA ILE A 161 -4.46 17.15 2.28
C ILE A 161 -3.44 17.94 3.12
N GLU A 162 -3.89 18.96 3.87
CA GLU A 162 -3.02 19.69 4.83
C GLU A 162 -2.46 18.74 5.89
N GLY A 163 -3.28 17.80 6.37
CA GLY A 163 -2.88 16.76 7.33
C GLY A 163 -1.71 15.91 6.86
N ILE A 164 -1.48 15.76 5.54
CA ILE A 164 -0.28 15.10 5.00
C ILE A 164 0.97 15.90 5.34
N ALA A 165 0.95 17.23 5.07
CA ALA A 165 2.06 18.13 5.38
C ALA A 165 2.31 18.21 6.89
N GLU A 166 1.23 18.29 7.70
CA GLU A 166 1.32 18.29 9.15
C GLU A 166 1.93 17.01 9.71
N THR A 167 1.52 15.82 9.19
CA THR A 167 2.10 14.55 9.61
C THR A 167 3.61 14.50 9.32
N ALA A 168 4.05 14.97 8.16
CA ALA A 168 5.46 15.04 7.83
C ALA A 168 6.21 16.05 8.71
N GLN A 169 5.59 17.20 9.03
CA GLN A 169 6.18 18.20 9.93
C GLN A 169 6.34 17.64 11.36
N LYS A 170 5.33 16.95 11.89
CA LYS A 170 5.41 16.27 13.20
C LYS A 170 6.58 15.29 13.26
N VAL A 171 6.85 14.53 12.17
CA VAL A 171 8.02 13.62 12.11
C VAL A 171 9.34 14.41 12.11
N VAL A 172 9.42 15.57 11.44
CA VAL A 172 10.58 16.45 11.51
C VAL A 172 10.78 16.97 12.94
N ASP A 173 9.72 17.46 13.57
CA ASP A 173 9.77 18.03 14.93
C ASP A 173 10.16 16.94 15.96
N LEU A 174 9.62 15.74 15.82
CA LEU A 174 9.99 14.58 16.64
C LEU A 174 11.50 14.31 16.56
N TYR A 175 12.11 14.31 15.37
CA TYR A 175 13.55 14.11 15.23
C TYR A 175 14.35 15.13 16.05
N TYR A 176 13.94 16.39 16.02
CA TYR A 176 14.64 17.46 16.74
C TYR A 176 14.35 17.49 18.24
N SER A 177 13.28 16.89 18.72
CA SER A 177 12.97 16.73 20.15
C SER A 177 13.79 15.63 20.84
N LEU A 178 14.31 14.66 20.07
CA LEU A 178 15.03 13.52 20.64
C LEU A 178 16.45 13.91 21.08
N PRO A 179 16.93 13.43 22.26
CA PRO A 179 18.24 13.80 22.83
C PRO A 179 19.43 13.23 22.05
N ARG A 180 19.26 12.10 21.35
CA ARG A 180 20.28 11.44 20.55
C ARG A 180 19.95 11.57 19.06
N ARG A 181 20.57 12.51 18.40
CA ARG A 181 20.52 12.69 16.93
C ARG A 181 21.84 12.24 16.33
N GLY A 182 21.81 11.70 15.13
CA GLY A 182 23.01 11.41 14.35
C GLY A 182 23.87 12.69 14.24
N LYS A 183 25.14 12.62 14.61
CA LYS A 183 26.04 13.79 14.53
C LYS A 183 26.18 14.27 13.09
N GLY A 184 25.81 15.52 12.83
CA GLY A 184 26.15 16.27 11.62
C GLY A 184 25.17 16.20 10.45
N LYS A 185 24.16 15.32 10.43
CA LYS A 185 23.12 15.29 9.36
C LYS A 185 21.76 15.65 9.95
N GLY A 186 21.07 16.60 9.31
CA GLY A 186 19.67 16.89 9.61
C GLY A 186 18.76 15.77 9.10
N VAL A 187 17.49 15.73 9.59
CA VAL A 187 16.50 14.80 9.08
C VAL A 187 16.04 15.18 7.67
N GLN A 188 15.71 14.18 6.87
CA GLN A 188 15.00 14.32 5.60
C GLN A 188 13.74 13.47 5.65
N VAL A 189 12.58 14.09 5.54
CA VAL A 189 11.29 13.40 5.39
C VAL A 189 10.86 13.54 3.93
N THR A 190 10.49 12.42 3.30
CA THR A 190 9.97 12.43 1.93
C THR A 190 8.51 12.00 1.96
N ILE A 191 7.62 12.88 1.55
CA ILE A 191 6.23 12.56 1.21
C ILE A 191 6.24 11.94 -0.19
N SER A 192 5.64 10.77 -0.37
CA SER A 192 5.38 10.16 -1.67
C SER A 192 3.88 9.95 -1.79
N CYS A 193 3.21 10.77 -2.59
CA CYS A 193 1.77 10.81 -2.70
C CYS A 193 1.32 10.21 -4.03
N ALA A 194 0.54 9.12 -3.98
CA ALA A 194 -0.08 8.51 -5.15
C ALA A 194 -1.48 9.09 -5.36
N CYS A 195 -1.96 9.14 -6.60
CA CYS A 195 -3.37 9.36 -6.86
C CYS A 195 -4.15 8.09 -6.54
N PHE A 196 -5.27 8.22 -5.85
CA PHE A 196 -6.15 7.09 -5.59
C PHE A 196 -6.83 6.64 -6.88
N VAL A 197 -6.68 5.36 -7.18
CA VAL A 197 -7.35 4.69 -8.29
C VAL A 197 -8.30 3.63 -7.73
N PRO A 198 -9.62 3.78 -7.89
CA PRO A 198 -10.57 2.77 -7.42
C PRO A 198 -10.36 1.45 -8.15
N LYS A 199 -10.28 0.36 -7.41
CA LYS A 199 -10.00 -0.98 -7.97
C LYS A 199 -11.22 -1.89 -7.84
N PRO A 200 -11.51 -2.75 -8.85
CA PRO A 200 -12.46 -3.84 -8.74
C PRO A 200 -12.21 -4.71 -7.51
N HIS A 201 -13.23 -5.38 -7.01
CA HIS A 201 -13.15 -6.30 -5.88
C HIS A 201 -12.69 -5.64 -4.57
N THR A 202 -12.93 -4.35 -4.41
CA THR A 202 -12.68 -3.61 -3.17
C THR A 202 -13.93 -2.86 -2.73
N PRO A 203 -14.08 -2.51 -1.44
CA PRO A 203 -15.14 -1.62 -1.00
C PRO A 203 -15.21 -0.27 -1.74
N PHE A 204 -14.10 0.14 -2.35
CA PHE A 204 -14.01 1.39 -3.10
C PHE A 204 -14.21 1.23 -4.62
N GLU A 205 -14.64 0.07 -5.09
CA GLU A 205 -15.01 -0.09 -6.51
C GLU A 205 -16.22 0.78 -6.91
N PHE A 206 -17.06 1.14 -5.92
CA PHE A 206 -18.27 1.94 -6.13
C PHE A 206 -18.02 3.43 -6.31
N VAL A 207 -16.84 3.92 -5.90
CA VAL A 207 -16.54 5.36 -5.93
C VAL A 207 -15.96 5.80 -7.26
N PRO A 208 -16.24 7.05 -7.69
CA PRO A 208 -15.52 7.65 -8.81
C PRO A 208 -14.10 8.03 -8.41
N MET A 209 -13.21 8.06 -9.40
CA MET A 209 -11.90 8.69 -9.28
C MET A 209 -12.03 10.21 -9.45
N ASP A 210 -11.24 10.98 -8.71
CA ASP A 210 -11.14 12.43 -8.94
C ASP A 210 -10.66 12.74 -10.37
N THR A 211 -11.10 13.89 -10.90
CA THR A 211 -10.61 14.37 -12.20
C THR A 211 -9.15 14.83 -12.11
N ALA A 212 -8.47 14.91 -13.25
CA ALA A 212 -7.09 15.38 -13.29
C ALA A 212 -6.95 16.80 -12.71
N GLU A 213 -7.91 17.69 -12.99
CA GLU A 213 -7.95 19.06 -12.47
C GLU A 213 -8.09 19.08 -10.95
N THR A 214 -8.97 18.23 -10.39
CA THR A 214 -9.15 18.09 -8.93
C THR A 214 -7.87 17.59 -8.28
N LEU A 215 -7.24 16.56 -8.85
CA LEU A 215 -5.98 16.02 -8.34
C LEU A 215 -4.85 17.05 -8.40
N GLN A 216 -4.72 17.81 -9.50
CA GLN A 216 -3.73 18.88 -9.63
C GLN A 216 -3.97 20.01 -8.62
N ALA A 217 -5.22 20.38 -8.36
CA ALA A 217 -5.56 21.36 -7.32
C ALA A 217 -5.13 20.86 -5.93
N LYS A 218 -5.38 19.60 -5.60
CA LYS A 218 -4.93 18.96 -4.35
C LYS A 218 -3.42 18.87 -4.25
N GLN A 219 -2.73 18.52 -5.34
CA GLN A 219 -1.26 18.49 -5.41
C GLN A 219 -0.67 19.87 -5.14
N LYS A 220 -1.21 20.90 -5.78
CA LYS A 220 -0.81 22.29 -5.56
C LYS A 220 -1.00 22.71 -4.11
N HIS A 221 -2.17 22.41 -3.53
CA HIS A 221 -2.49 22.71 -2.14
C HIS A 221 -1.52 22.01 -1.16
N LEU A 222 -1.16 20.73 -1.40
CA LEU A 222 -0.15 20.03 -0.63
C LEU A 222 1.22 20.71 -0.69
N LEU A 223 1.65 21.14 -1.88
CA LEU A 223 2.93 21.85 -2.03
C LEU A 223 2.94 23.17 -1.28
N GLU A 224 1.85 23.93 -1.29
CA GLU A 224 1.68 25.20 -0.59
C GLU A 224 1.62 25.02 0.95
N SER A 225 1.15 23.86 1.42
CA SER A 225 1.07 23.51 2.85
C SER A 225 2.43 23.12 3.45
N VAL A 226 3.38 22.65 2.62
CA VAL A 226 4.71 22.24 3.09
C VAL A 226 5.63 23.45 3.21
N ARG A 227 6.02 23.78 4.45
CA ARG A 227 6.87 24.95 4.76
C ARG A 227 8.33 24.61 5.05
N SER A 228 8.61 23.38 5.44
CA SER A 228 9.94 22.96 5.87
C SER A 228 10.81 22.47 4.71
N ARG A 229 12.04 23.02 4.58
CA ARG A 229 13.05 22.51 3.63
C ARG A 229 13.52 21.06 3.94
N LYS A 230 13.13 20.51 5.10
CA LYS A 230 13.41 19.14 5.50
C LYS A 230 12.40 18.15 4.93
N ILE A 231 11.33 18.64 4.29
CA ILE A 231 10.29 17.82 3.67
C ILE A 231 10.42 17.95 2.16
N LYS A 232 10.56 16.80 1.50
CA LYS A 232 10.50 16.68 0.05
C LYS A 232 9.16 16.06 -0.33
N VAL A 233 8.49 16.61 -1.34
CA VAL A 233 7.23 16.07 -1.87
C VAL A 233 7.49 15.47 -3.24
N ASN A 234 7.08 14.21 -3.41
CA ASN A 234 6.95 13.55 -4.71
C ASN A 234 5.49 13.12 -4.86
N TYR A 235 4.93 13.25 -6.04
CA TYR A 235 3.56 12.79 -6.33
C TYR A 235 3.50 12.15 -7.71
N HIS A 236 2.49 11.30 -7.91
CA HIS A 236 2.25 10.66 -9.19
C HIS A 236 1.56 11.62 -10.15
N ASP A 237 1.82 11.47 -11.43
CA ASP A 237 1.14 12.20 -12.48
C ASP A 237 -0.35 11.83 -12.53
N SER A 238 -1.21 12.85 -12.64
CA SER A 238 -2.67 12.66 -12.62
C SER A 238 -3.20 12.04 -13.91
N THR A 239 -2.56 12.28 -15.05
CA THR A 239 -2.97 11.77 -16.36
C THR A 239 -2.63 10.29 -16.52
N THR A 240 -1.46 9.87 -16.06
CA THR A 240 -1.07 8.45 -15.97
C THR A 240 -2.03 7.70 -15.05
N SER A 241 -2.34 8.29 -13.89
CA SER A 241 -3.28 7.69 -12.92
C SER A 241 -4.70 7.61 -13.45
N PHE A 242 -5.14 8.60 -14.27
CA PHE A 242 -6.44 8.55 -14.95
C PHE A 242 -6.50 7.35 -15.92
N LEU A 243 -5.49 7.19 -16.77
CA LEU A 243 -5.44 6.08 -17.72
C LEU A 243 -5.40 4.72 -16.98
N GLU A 244 -4.66 4.62 -15.86
CA GLU A 244 -4.70 3.46 -14.98
C GLU A 244 -6.12 3.17 -14.49
N GLY A 245 -6.86 4.20 -14.06
CA GLY A 245 -8.26 4.08 -13.62
C GLY A 245 -9.19 3.56 -14.71
N VAL A 246 -9.02 4.05 -15.94
CA VAL A 246 -9.79 3.59 -17.10
C VAL A 246 -9.58 2.09 -17.31
N PHE A 247 -8.33 1.62 -17.33
CA PHE A 247 -8.04 0.20 -17.55
C PHE A 247 -8.36 -0.67 -16.33
N ALA A 248 -8.21 -0.15 -15.12
CA ALA A 248 -8.55 -0.90 -13.90
C ALA A 248 -10.03 -1.26 -13.80
N LYS A 249 -10.91 -0.40 -14.31
CA LYS A 249 -12.39 -0.60 -14.32
C LYS A 249 -12.93 -0.85 -15.72
N GLY A 250 -12.05 -1.11 -16.67
CA GLY A 250 -12.38 -1.30 -18.07
C GLY A 250 -13.07 -2.63 -18.38
N ASP A 251 -13.56 -2.72 -19.59
CA ASP A 251 -14.14 -3.94 -20.17
C ASP A 251 -13.58 -4.21 -21.58
N ARG A 252 -14.12 -5.24 -22.23
CA ARG A 252 -13.65 -5.68 -23.58
C ARG A 252 -13.71 -4.59 -24.66
N ARG A 253 -14.52 -3.55 -24.49
CA ARG A 253 -14.62 -2.41 -25.44
C ARG A 253 -13.32 -1.61 -25.51
N LEU A 254 -12.44 -1.73 -24.51
CA LEU A 254 -11.14 -1.08 -24.51
C LEU A 254 -10.08 -1.81 -25.37
N ALA A 255 -10.33 -3.06 -25.78
CA ALA A 255 -9.36 -3.79 -26.60
C ALA A 255 -9.03 -3.11 -27.94
N PRO A 256 -10.01 -2.59 -28.72
CA PRO A 256 -9.70 -1.80 -29.92
C PRO A 256 -8.88 -0.54 -29.63
N VAL A 257 -9.12 0.12 -28.47
CA VAL A 257 -8.37 1.32 -28.07
C VAL A 257 -6.92 0.99 -27.86
N ILE A 258 -6.62 -0.11 -27.14
CA ILE A 258 -5.23 -0.56 -26.88
C ILE A 258 -4.51 -0.86 -28.20
N VAL A 259 -5.17 -1.59 -29.12
CA VAL A 259 -4.58 -1.95 -30.41
C VAL A 259 -4.29 -0.71 -31.26
N GLU A 260 -5.22 0.24 -31.31
CA GLU A 260 -5.05 1.45 -32.09
C GLU A 260 -4.01 2.41 -31.49
N ALA A 261 -4.02 2.58 -30.15
CA ALA A 261 -3.02 3.36 -29.45
C ALA A 261 -1.59 2.78 -29.68
N TYR A 262 -1.44 1.46 -29.63
CA TYR A 262 -0.17 0.81 -29.95
C TYR A 262 0.30 1.14 -31.38
N LYS A 263 -0.60 1.06 -32.38
CA LYS A 263 -0.28 1.45 -33.78
C LYS A 263 0.14 2.91 -33.92
N ARG A 264 -0.37 3.79 -33.05
CA ARG A 264 0.00 5.22 -32.97
C ARG A 264 1.27 5.47 -32.14
N GLY A 265 1.92 4.41 -31.68
CA GLY A 265 3.19 4.47 -30.97
C GLY A 265 3.07 4.72 -29.47
N CYS A 266 1.94 4.39 -28.84
CA CYS A 266 1.78 4.31 -27.38
C CYS A 266 2.29 2.97 -26.90
N TYR A 267 3.54 2.96 -26.44
CA TYR A 267 4.20 1.82 -25.81
C TYR A 267 5.28 2.34 -24.85
N PHE A 268 5.63 1.53 -23.84
CA PHE A 268 6.48 1.91 -22.73
C PHE A 268 5.89 3.03 -21.85
N ASP A 269 4.57 3.09 -21.72
CA ASP A 269 3.83 4.14 -20.99
C ASP A 269 4.12 4.18 -19.47
N GLY A 270 4.87 3.21 -18.93
CA GLY A 270 5.42 3.26 -17.58
C GLY A 270 6.60 4.22 -17.41
N TRP A 271 7.13 4.76 -18.51
CA TRP A 271 8.21 5.73 -18.52
C TRP A 271 7.65 7.09 -18.94
N GLU A 272 7.84 8.11 -18.09
CA GLU A 272 7.28 9.44 -18.29
C GLU A 272 7.61 10.03 -19.68
N GLU A 273 8.84 9.84 -20.14
CA GLU A 273 9.31 10.29 -21.47
C GLU A 273 8.66 9.55 -22.65
N CYS A 274 8.08 8.38 -22.41
CA CYS A 274 7.40 7.57 -23.43
C CYS A 274 5.89 7.75 -23.43
N PHE A 275 5.33 8.27 -22.35
CA PHE A 275 3.89 8.37 -22.14
C PHE A 275 3.24 9.44 -23.04
N LYS A 276 2.32 9.02 -23.90
CA LYS A 276 1.66 9.88 -24.90
C LYS A 276 0.19 10.10 -24.56
N TYR A 277 -0.10 10.86 -23.50
CA TYR A 277 -1.46 11.08 -23.02
C TYR A 277 -2.40 11.58 -24.10
N ASP A 278 -2.01 12.61 -24.86
CA ASP A 278 -2.85 13.20 -25.91
C ASP A 278 -3.19 12.18 -27.02
N THR A 279 -2.25 11.30 -27.35
CA THR A 279 -2.49 10.23 -28.35
C THR A 279 -3.50 9.21 -27.83
N TRP A 280 -3.44 8.88 -26.53
CA TRP A 280 -4.46 8.04 -25.89
C TRP A 280 -5.84 8.69 -25.94
N MET A 281 -5.96 9.97 -25.55
CA MET A 281 -7.22 10.70 -25.55
C MET A 281 -7.80 10.82 -26.96
N GLN A 282 -6.97 11.13 -27.96
CA GLN A 282 -7.41 11.16 -29.35
C GLN A 282 -7.87 9.79 -29.85
N THR A 283 -7.21 8.70 -29.40
CA THR A 283 -7.61 7.34 -29.78
C THR A 283 -8.97 6.97 -29.19
N PHE A 284 -9.24 7.34 -27.94
CA PHE A 284 -10.56 7.18 -27.34
C PHE A 284 -11.65 7.94 -28.12
N ALA A 285 -11.37 9.19 -28.46
CA ALA A 285 -12.31 10.05 -29.21
C ALA A 285 -12.62 9.49 -30.60
N ASP A 286 -11.59 9.06 -31.34
CA ASP A 286 -11.74 8.50 -32.69
C ASP A 286 -12.54 7.19 -32.71
N LEU A 287 -12.50 6.44 -31.63
CA LEU A 287 -13.27 5.20 -31.47
C LEU A 287 -14.63 5.41 -30.78
N GLY A 288 -14.99 6.65 -30.46
CA GLY A 288 -16.27 7.00 -29.83
C GLY A 288 -16.43 6.44 -28.43
N ILE A 289 -15.32 6.24 -27.69
CA ILE A 289 -15.33 5.72 -26.32
C ILE A 289 -15.01 6.87 -25.36
N ASP A 290 -15.88 7.08 -24.37
CA ASP A 290 -15.62 8.01 -23.28
C ASP A 290 -14.81 7.32 -22.18
N PRO A 291 -13.53 7.66 -21.96
CA PRO A 291 -12.72 7.06 -20.90
C PRO A 291 -13.22 7.41 -19.50
N ALA A 292 -13.84 8.58 -19.29
CA ALA A 292 -14.38 9.00 -18.01
C ALA A 292 -15.50 8.08 -17.50
N PHE A 293 -16.25 7.46 -18.42
CA PHE A 293 -17.28 6.47 -18.10
C PHE A 293 -16.77 5.34 -17.21
N TYR A 294 -15.54 4.91 -17.40
CA TYR A 294 -14.98 3.76 -16.66
C TYR A 294 -14.57 4.11 -15.23
N CYS A 295 -13.96 5.26 -15.00
CA CYS A 295 -13.36 5.55 -13.70
C CYS A 295 -13.91 6.78 -12.97
N GLN A 296 -14.57 7.73 -13.66
CA GLN A 296 -15.03 9.00 -13.06
C GLN A 296 -16.53 9.04 -12.75
N ARG A 297 -17.25 7.95 -12.92
CA ARG A 297 -18.63 7.82 -12.46
C ARG A 297 -18.73 6.93 -11.23
N PRO A 298 -19.70 7.15 -10.32
CA PRO A 298 -20.02 6.17 -9.29
C PRO A 298 -20.64 4.92 -9.95
N ILE A 299 -20.36 3.75 -9.36
CA ILE A 299 -21.01 2.48 -9.70
C ILE A 299 -22.13 2.26 -8.70
N GLY A 300 -23.33 1.91 -9.17
CA GLY A 300 -24.45 1.55 -8.31
C GLY A 300 -24.15 0.29 -7.50
N LEU A 301 -24.65 0.23 -6.25
CA LEU A 301 -24.37 -0.92 -5.38
C LEU A 301 -24.90 -2.24 -5.93
N ASP A 302 -25.96 -2.21 -6.75
CA ASP A 302 -26.56 -3.39 -7.38
C ASP A 302 -26.21 -3.47 -8.89
N GLU A 303 -25.26 -2.66 -9.37
CA GLU A 303 -24.86 -2.65 -10.77
C GLU A 303 -24.05 -3.89 -11.12
N VAL A 304 -24.41 -4.56 -12.22
CA VAL A 304 -23.63 -5.67 -12.77
C VAL A 304 -22.40 -5.11 -13.47
N THR A 305 -21.23 -5.39 -12.93
CA THR A 305 -19.94 -4.93 -13.45
C THR A 305 -19.27 -6.00 -14.31
N PRO A 306 -18.27 -5.65 -15.14
CA PRO A 306 -17.54 -6.62 -15.95
C PRO A 306 -16.88 -7.76 -15.16
N TRP A 307 -16.62 -7.56 -13.87
CA TRP A 307 -15.97 -8.52 -12.97
C TRP A 307 -16.92 -9.22 -12.01
N SER A 308 -18.23 -8.95 -12.01
CA SER A 308 -19.23 -9.54 -11.10
C SER A 308 -19.32 -11.06 -11.19
N HIS A 309 -18.87 -11.66 -12.30
CA HIS A 309 -18.87 -13.11 -12.51
C HIS A 309 -17.67 -13.83 -11.89
N MET A 310 -16.68 -13.10 -11.37
CA MET A 310 -15.47 -13.69 -10.79
C MET A 310 -15.68 -13.98 -9.31
N ASP A 311 -15.66 -15.27 -8.94
CA ASP A 311 -15.66 -15.68 -7.54
C ASP A 311 -14.22 -15.81 -7.03
N TYR A 312 -13.86 -14.99 -6.07
CA TYR A 312 -12.56 -14.99 -5.36
C TYR A 312 -12.75 -15.20 -3.85
N GLY A 313 -13.96 -15.64 -3.45
CA GLY A 313 -14.31 -15.97 -2.07
C GLY A 313 -14.83 -14.83 -1.22
N VAL A 314 -14.62 -13.56 -1.61
CA VAL A 314 -15.19 -12.42 -0.88
C VAL A 314 -16.52 -12.03 -1.50
N THR A 315 -17.57 -11.93 -0.67
CA THR A 315 -18.93 -11.66 -1.16
C THR A 315 -19.15 -10.18 -1.47
N HIS A 316 -20.04 -9.90 -2.41
CA HIS A 316 -20.45 -8.54 -2.76
C HIS A 316 -21.06 -7.78 -1.57
N GLU A 317 -21.92 -8.45 -0.80
CA GLU A 317 -22.55 -7.87 0.40
C GLU A 317 -21.51 -7.44 1.45
N TYR A 318 -20.39 -8.14 1.53
CA TYR A 318 -19.29 -7.72 2.41
C TYR A 318 -18.64 -6.44 1.91
N LEU A 319 -18.38 -6.30 0.60
CA LEU A 319 -17.84 -5.08 0.03
C LEU A 319 -18.77 -3.88 0.25
N VAL A 320 -20.08 -4.06 0.05
CA VAL A 320 -21.10 -3.04 0.29
C VAL A 320 -21.11 -2.60 1.76
N ARG A 321 -21.09 -3.57 2.72
CA ARG A 321 -21.04 -3.23 4.15
C ARG A 321 -19.78 -2.45 4.52
N GLU A 322 -18.64 -2.83 3.99
CA GLU A 322 -17.39 -2.12 4.26
C GLU A 322 -17.36 -0.73 3.60
N TYR A 323 -17.99 -0.56 2.45
CA TYR A 323 -18.18 0.74 1.84
C TYR A 323 -19.05 1.66 2.70
N GLN A 324 -20.18 1.14 3.22
CA GLN A 324 -21.05 1.90 4.12
C GLN A 324 -20.35 2.30 5.41
N LYS A 325 -19.55 1.41 6.01
CA LYS A 325 -18.71 1.74 7.17
C LYS A 325 -17.67 2.82 6.83
N ALA A 326 -17.10 2.79 5.62
CA ALA A 326 -16.16 3.81 5.18
C ALA A 326 -16.80 5.20 5.18
N LEU A 327 -18.00 5.34 4.63
CA LEU A 327 -18.72 6.61 4.61
C LEU A 327 -19.03 7.15 6.03
N ALA A 328 -19.15 6.26 7.00
CA ALA A 328 -19.33 6.60 8.41
C ALA A 328 -18.01 6.71 9.21
N ALA A 329 -16.84 6.61 8.55
CA ALA A 329 -15.52 6.55 9.17
C ALA A 329 -15.39 5.47 10.26
N GLN A 330 -16.16 4.38 10.16
CA GLN A 330 -16.11 3.26 11.11
C GLN A 330 -15.03 2.26 10.69
N THR A 331 -14.19 1.86 11.63
CA THR A 331 -13.13 0.88 11.40
C THR A 331 -13.62 -0.57 11.51
N THR A 332 -12.90 -1.47 10.88
CA THR A 332 -13.05 -2.92 10.99
C THR A 332 -11.71 -3.52 11.44
N GLN A 333 -11.74 -4.35 12.47
CA GLN A 333 -10.53 -4.97 12.99
C GLN A 333 -9.89 -5.95 11.99
N PRO A 334 -8.57 -6.24 12.12
CA PRO A 334 -7.91 -7.28 11.34
C PRO A 334 -8.57 -8.65 11.50
N CYS A 335 -8.64 -9.43 10.41
CA CYS A 335 -9.40 -10.69 10.39
C CYS A 335 -8.77 -11.83 11.22
N ASN A 336 -7.52 -11.69 11.67
CA ASN A 336 -6.91 -12.58 12.67
C ASN A 336 -7.34 -12.28 14.12
N ARG A 337 -8.00 -11.15 14.37
CA ARG A 337 -8.58 -10.81 15.69
C ARG A 337 -10.06 -11.14 15.78
N ALA A 338 -10.79 -10.95 14.68
CA ALA A 338 -12.23 -11.25 14.63
C ALA A 338 -12.67 -11.58 13.20
N CYS A 339 -13.58 -12.52 13.04
CA CYS A 339 -14.20 -12.82 11.75
C CYS A 339 -15.31 -11.81 11.45
N HIS A 340 -15.25 -11.19 10.28
CA HIS A 340 -16.23 -10.19 9.81
C HIS A 340 -17.15 -10.71 8.71
N GLY A 341 -17.18 -12.03 8.46
CA GLY A 341 -18.10 -12.66 7.51
C GLY A 341 -17.86 -12.20 6.06
N CYS A 342 -16.60 -12.17 5.62
CA CYS A 342 -16.28 -11.77 4.25
C CYS A 342 -16.57 -12.85 3.19
N GLY A 343 -16.76 -14.11 3.59
CA GLY A 343 -17.01 -15.23 2.70
C GLY A 343 -15.77 -16.08 2.36
N ALA A 344 -14.56 -15.52 2.45
CA ALA A 344 -13.33 -16.19 2.01
C ALA A 344 -13.00 -17.51 2.73
N ASN A 345 -13.62 -17.78 3.87
CA ASN A 345 -13.51 -19.04 4.60
C ASN A 345 -14.04 -20.24 3.79
N HIS A 346 -14.94 -20.02 2.82
CA HIS A 346 -15.42 -21.10 1.92
C HIS A 346 -14.28 -21.73 1.11
N LEU A 347 -13.27 -20.97 0.76
CA LEU A 347 -12.10 -21.46 0.02
C LEU A 347 -11.24 -22.45 0.83
N LEU A 348 -11.36 -22.44 2.17
CA LEU A 348 -10.64 -23.36 3.06
C LEU A 348 -11.53 -24.50 3.60
N GLY A 349 -12.85 -24.45 3.34
CA GLY A 349 -13.81 -25.40 3.92
C GLY A 349 -13.99 -25.27 5.44
N GLY A 350 -13.57 -24.14 6.06
CA GLY A 350 -13.65 -23.93 7.49
C GLY A 350 -13.21 -22.49 7.90
N PRO A 351 -13.04 -22.22 9.19
CA PRO A 351 -12.60 -20.91 9.66
C PRO A 351 -11.19 -20.56 9.17
N CYS A 352 -10.95 -19.29 8.84
CA CYS A 352 -9.64 -18.81 8.39
C CYS A 352 -8.59 -18.77 9.52
N PHE A 353 -9.04 -18.63 10.77
CA PHE A 353 -8.20 -18.53 11.97
C PHE A 353 -8.88 -19.25 13.13
N ASP A 354 -8.08 -19.73 14.07
CA ASP A 354 -8.56 -20.21 15.36
C ASP A 354 -8.71 -19.02 16.32
N TYR A 355 -9.96 -18.69 16.66
CA TYR A 355 -10.29 -17.58 17.56
C TYR A 355 -10.44 -18.04 19.02
N SER A 356 -10.28 -19.31 19.34
CA SER A 356 -10.44 -19.84 20.70
C SER A 356 -9.43 -19.27 21.68
N GLN A 357 -8.27 -18.82 21.20
CA GLN A 357 -7.20 -18.22 22.01
C GLN A 357 -7.42 -16.71 22.29
N ASN A 358 -8.43 -16.06 21.69
CA ASN A 358 -8.70 -14.63 21.84
C ASN A 358 -9.83 -14.34 22.86
N LEU A 359 -10.26 -15.33 23.63
CA LEU A 359 -11.34 -15.23 24.62
C LEU A 359 -10.82 -15.04 26.06
N VAL A 360 -9.68 -14.37 26.24
CA VAL A 360 -9.14 -14.00 27.56
C VAL A 360 -9.03 -12.49 27.68
#